data_3c307c90db7d9ff55376abaa25a53df8
#
_entry.id   3c307c90db7d9ff55376abaa25a53df8
#
_cell.length_a   1.000
_cell.length_b   1.000
_cell.length_c   1.000
_cell.angle_alpha   90.00
_cell.angle_beta   90.00
_cell.angle_gamma   90.00
#
_symmetry.space_group_name_H-M   'P 1'
#
loop_
_entity.id
_entity.type
_entity.pdbx_description
1 polymer ?
#
loop_
_entity_poly.entity_id
_entity_poly.type
_entity_poly.pdbx_seq_one_letter_code
_entity_poly.pdbx_strand_id
1 'polypeptide(L)'
;MLTTLIYRSRLCDSVPFRDVETMISAANLKNEHESVTGILLFNGLHFLQLLEGPENSVKTIYQQICKDVRHYNVVELMCDYAPARRFGKAGMELFDLRKHDQDDVLQAVLDKGTSRYQLTYSDRALQFVRTFVLTDGKDSVYEIPPADSWHFVPNVISDRTACSDIAEEIGFQPLIDPLSREIVSLEARQRSSDQAVSAHNLTDRDIYQADLMAKKAAFCAGAQLLACCGVLSVSLMPMTLVKEPGAVDFLLTEIAANGLVPEQIEVQFTESEIISRFDEFAGAVKGLKAAGISVAIDHFGSGFAGLQLLARFQPDRIKISQDLIMDVHKSGPRQAIIHAIIKCCSSLEIRLSVDGVVNAEEWMWLESAGIEHFQGTLFSAPECNRIPDIAWPEKRYNAEI
;
A
#
# COMPACT_ATOMS: atom_id res chain seq x y z
N MET A 1 1.37 9.77 28.46
CA MET A 1 1.93 10.97 27.80
C MET A 1 0.79 11.77 27.20
N LEU A 2 0.99 13.06 26.90
CA LEU A 2 0.02 13.86 26.17
C LEU A 2 0.16 13.57 24.67
N THR A 3 -0.95 13.30 23.99
CA THR A 3 -0.98 12.95 22.58
C THR A 3 -1.91 13.87 21.84
N THR A 4 -1.51 14.27 20.62
CA THR A 4 -2.34 14.94 19.63
C THR A 4 -2.65 13.93 18.52
N LEU A 5 -3.93 13.72 18.22
CA LEU A 5 -4.39 12.91 17.11
C LEU A 5 -5.26 13.77 16.19
N ILE A 6 -4.99 13.69 14.89
CA ILE A 6 -5.78 14.35 13.86
C ILE A 6 -6.30 13.28 12.90
N TYR A 7 -7.60 13.32 12.64
CA TYR A 7 -8.21 12.48 11.64
C TYR A 7 -9.20 13.27 10.78
N ARG A 8 -9.51 12.74 9.63
CA ARG A 8 -10.64 13.16 8.79
C ARG A 8 -11.64 12.04 8.66
N SER A 9 -12.91 12.39 8.38
CA SER A 9 -13.97 11.43 8.07
C SER A 9 -15.04 12.08 7.18
N ARG A 10 -15.87 11.26 6.56
CA ARG A 10 -17.04 11.72 5.80
C ARG A 10 -18.32 11.45 6.59
N LEU A 11 -19.24 12.43 6.60
CA LEU A 11 -20.58 12.27 7.15
C LEU A 11 -21.41 11.38 6.22
N CYS A 12 -22.16 10.41 6.78
CA CYS A 12 -23.10 9.62 5.99
C CYS A 12 -24.24 10.50 5.46
N ASP A 13 -24.59 10.33 4.19
CA ASP A 13 -25.64 11.13 3.53
C ASP A 13 -27.03 10.98 4.20
N SER A 14 -27.25 9.88 4.93
CA SER A 14 -28.48 9.61 5.69
C SER A 14 -28.60 10.38 7.01
N VAL A 15 -27.52 11.06 7.47
CA VAL A 15 -27.50 11.77 8.77
C VAL A 15 -27.85 13.24 8.57
N PRO A 16 -28.99 13.73 9.08
CA PRO A 16 -29.33 15.14 9.02
C PRO A 16 -28.36 15.99 9.84
N PHE A 17 -28.00 17.17 9.34
CA PHE A 17 -27.05 18.05 10.03
C PHE A 17 -27.48 18.44 11.46
N ARG A 18 -28.79 18.61 11.73
CA ARG A 18 -29.30 18.87 13.09
C ARG A 18 -28.88 17.80 14.11
N ASP A 19 -28.69 16.56 13.64
CA ASP A 19 -28.28 15.44 14.51
C ASP A 19 -26.77 15.50 14.81
N VAL A 20 -26.00 16.17 13.94
CA VAL A 20 -24.57 16.43 14.14
C VAL A 20 -24.35 17.35 15.34
N GLU A 21 -25.15 18.40 15.53
CA GLU A 21 -25.04 19.31 16.69
C GLU A 21 -25.33 18.56 18.01
N THR A 22 -26.31 17.67 17.99
CA THR A 22 -26.62 16.81 19.15
C THR A 22 -25.49 15.83 19.44
N MET A 23 -24.92 15.26 18.40
CA MET A 23 -23.77 14.35 18.48
C MET A 23 -22.56 15.03 19.11
N ILE A 24 -22.26 16.24 18.68
CA ILE A 24 -21.12 17.03 19.20
C ILE A 24 -21.32 17.36 20.67
N SER A 25 -22.54 17.74 21.07
CA SER A 25 -22.85 18.01 22.49
C SER A 25 -22.62 16.77 23.37
N ALA A 26 -23.04 15.60 22.90
CA ALA A 26 -22.79 14.33 23.62
C ALA A 26 -21.29 13.97 23.65
N ALA A 27 -20.57 14.20 22.55
CA ALA A 27 -19.13 13.95 22.45
C ALA A 27 -18.35 14.89 23.40
N ASN A 28 -18.77 16.15 23.55
CA ASN A 28 -18.14 17.11 24.46
C ASN A 28 -18.16 16.63 25.91
N LEU A 29 -19.31 16.22 26.42
CA LEU A 29 -19.42 15.69 27.80
C LEU A 29 -18.50 14.50 28.03
N LYS A 30 -18.40 13.62 27.04
CA LYS A 30 -17.53 12.46 27.12
C LYS A 30 -16.04 12.82 27.08
N ASN A 31 -15.67 13.74 26.19
CA ASN A 31 -14.31 14.23 26.07
C ASN A 31 -13.84 14.92 27.37
N GLU A 32 -14.71 15.73 28.00
CA GLU A 32 -14.42 16.33 29.30
C GLU A 32 -14.15 15.29 30.37
N HIS A 33 -14.98 14.24 30.46
CA HIS A 33 -14.78 13.14 31.42
C HIS A 33 -13.45 12.43 31.21
N GLU A 34 -13.04 12.21 29.96
CA GLU A 34 -11.80 11.57 29.58
C GLU A 34 -10.59 12.53 29.55
N SER A 35 -10.78 13.77 29.97
CA SER A 35 -9.74 14.81 29.91
C SER A 35 -9.17 15.00 28.50
N VAL A 36 -10.00 14.89 27.46
CA VAL A 36 -9.64 15.14 26.07
C VAL A 36 -10.24 16.46 25.61
N THR A 37 -9.43 17.27 24.94
CA THR A 37 -9.81 18.57 24.36
C THR A 37 -9.53 18.56 22.88
N GLY A 38 -10.08 19.51 22.11
CA GLY A 38 -9.79 19.63 20.70
C GLY A 38 -10.74 20.52 19.93
N ILE A 39 -10.61 20.49 18.63
CA ILE A 39 -11.45 21.21 17.68
C ILE A 39 -11.99 20.25 16.62
N LEU A 40 -13.16 20.58 16.11
CA LEU A 40 -13.83 19.87 15.02
C LEU A 40 -14.22 20.88 13.93
N LEU A 41 -13.74 20.66 12.72
CA LEU A 41 -14.10 21.44 11.55
C LEU A 41 -15.03 20.62 10.66
N PHE A 42 -16.03 21.28 10.05
CA PHE A 42 -16.97 20.65 9.14
C PHE A 42 -17.19 21.51 7.91
N ASN A 43 -17.01 20.96 6.69
CA ASN A 43 -17.20 21.70 5.43
C ASN A 43 -18.52 21.38 4.71
N GLY A 44 -19.43 20.65 5.37
CA GLY A 44 -20.70 20.22 4.77
C GLY A 44 -20.71 18.74 4.35
N LEU A 45 -19.55 18.13 4.18
CA LEU A 45 -19.37 16.77 3.75
C LEU A 45 -18.37 16.00 4.65
N HIS A 46 -17.24 16.63 4.94
CA HIS A 46 -16.15 16.05 5.71
C HIS A 46 -15.96 16.73 7.05
N PHE A 47 -15.48 15.92 7.99
CA PHE A 47 -14.95 16.40 9.26
C PHE A 47 -13.42 16.33 9.26
N LEU A 48 -12.78 17.32 9.85
CA LEU A 48 -11.42 17.24 10.36
C LEU A 48 -11.47 17.47 11.86
N GLN A 49 -10.96 16.52 12.64
CA GLN A 49 -10.91 16.65 14.10
C GLN A 49 -9.49 16.52 14.61
N LEU A 50 -9.15 17.43 15.54
CA LEU A 50 -7.96 17.38 16.33
C LEU A 50 -8.34 17.05 17.78
N LEU A 51 -7.78 15.99 18.34
CA LEU A 51 -7.97 15.52 19.72
C LEU A 51 -6.66 15.63 20.49
N GLU A 52 -6.69 16.17 21.72
CA GLU A 52 -5.55 16.30 22.60
C GLU A 52 -5.86 15.81 24.01
N GLY A 53 -5.05 14.90 24.54
CA GLY A 53 -5.28 14.33 25.87
C GLY A 53 -4.31 13.25 26.25
N PRO A 54 -4.56 12.56 27.38
CA PRO A 54 -3.82 11.35 27.73
C PRO A 54 -3.90 10.33 26.60
N GLU A 55 -2.78 9.69 26.26
CA GLU A 55 -2.67 8.78 25.11
C GLU A 55 -3.77 7.71 25.09
N ASN A 56 -4.02 7.04 26.21
CA ASN A 56 -5.03 6.00 26.29
C ASN A 56 -6.45 6.54 26.06
N SER A 57 -6.77 7.73 26.60
CA SER A 57 -8.07 8.37 26.42
C SER A 57 -8.29 8.78 24.97
N VAL A 58 -7.30 9.39 24.31
CA VAL A 58 -7.36 9.77 22.91
C VAL A 58 -7.55 8.54 22.02
N LYS A 59 -6.77 7.47 22.23
CA LYS A 59 -6.92 6.22 21.48
C LYS A 59 -8.28 5.57 21.68
N THR A 60 -8.80 5.54 22.90
CA THR A 60 -10.13 4.98 23.20
C THR A 60 -11.23 5.77 22.48
N ILE A 61 -11.18 7.10 22.53
CA ILE A 61 -12.15 7.95 21.83
C ILE A 61 -12.06 7.72 20.33
N TYR A 62 -10.86 7.71 19.75
CA TYR A 62 -10.66 7.48 18.33
C TYR A 62 -11.18 6.10 17.87
N GLN A 63 -10.92 5.04 18.63
CA GLN A 63 -11.47 3.71 18.34
C GLN A 63 -13.01 3.67 18.35
N GLN A 64 -13.64 4.47 19.20
CA GLN A 64 -15.11 4.58 19.21
C GLN A 64 -15.62 5.36 18.01
N ILE A 65 -14.91 6.41 17.60
CA ILE A 65 -15.18 7.17 16.39
C ILE A 65 -15.11 6.26 15.15
N CYS A 66 -14.08 5.41 15.04
CA CYS A 66 -13.94 4.45 13.95
C CYS A 66 -15.10 3.42 13.86
N LYS A 67 -15.83 3.21 14.97
CA LYS A 67 -17.00 2.29 15.03
C LYS A 67 -18.33 3.00 14.84
N ASP A 68 -18.34 4.32 14.77
CA ASP A 68 -19.57 5.09 14.66
C ASP A 68 -20.09 5.09 13.21
N VAL A 69 -21.23 4.46 12.99
CA VAL A 69 -21.85 4.28 11.68
C VAL A 69 -22.37 5.57 11.04
N ARG A 70 -22.36 6.69 11.77
CA ARG A 70 -22.83 8.00 11.27
C ARG A 70 -21.83 8.67 10.33
N HIS A 71 -20.58 8.20 10.34
CA HIS A 71 -19.55 8.63 9.40
C HIS A 71 -18.66 7.48 8.98
N TYR A 72 -18.02 7.62 7.86
CA TYR A 72 -17.18 6.59 7.24
C TYR A 72 -15.91 7.23 6.65
N ASN A 73 -15.03 6.42 6.06
CA ASN A 73 -13.72 6.87 5.57
C ASN A 73 -12.94 7.64 6.66
N VAL A 74 -12.92 7.07 7.87
CA VAL A 74 -12.16 7.62 8.99
C VAL A 74 -10.68 7.34 8.77
N VAL A 75 -9.91 8.40 8.50
CA VAL A 75 -8.48 8.32 8.15
C VAL A 75 -7.67 9.09 9.17
N GLU A 76 -6.75 8.41 9.85
CA GLU A 76 -5.77 9.04 10.73
C GLU A 76 -4.73 9.79 9.88
N LEU A 77 -4.59 11.09 10.12
CA LEU A 77 -3.64 11.95 9.43
C LEU A 77 -2.35 12.16 10.24
N MET A 78 -2.48 12.22 11.56
CA MET A 78 -1.37 12.41 12.49
C MET A 78 -1.71 11.82 13.85
N CYS A 79 -0.77 11.12 14.45
CA CYS A 79 -0.79 10.76 15.88
C CYS A 79 0.61 10.97 16.43
N ASP A 80 0.77 11.96 17.33
CA ASP A 80 2.08 12.37 17.81
C ASP A 80 2.02 12.83 19.28
N TYR A 81 3.15 12.77 19.97
CA TYR A 81 3.23 13.31 21.32
C TYR A 81 3.34 14.83 21.29
N ALA A 82 2.73 15.47 22.30
CA ALA A 82 2.77 16.92 22.45
C ALA A 82 3.31 17.32 23.82
N PRO A 83 4.13 18.38 23.89
CA PRO A 83 4.65 18.87 25.17
C PRO A 83 3.58 19.58 26.02
N ALA A 84 2.56 20.13 25.36
CA ALA A 84 1.44 20.82 25.97
C ALA A 84 0.22 20.76 25.05
N ARG A 85 -0.96 21.02 25.63
CA ARG A 85 -2.20 21.16 24.84
C ARG A 85 -2.21 22.47 24.09
N ARG A 86 -2.61 22.44 22.82
CA ARG A 86 -2.89 23.62 22.00
C ARG A 86 -4.22 24.25 22.43
N PHE A 87 -5.21 23.39 22.72
CA PHE A 87 -6.58 23.76 23.10
C PHE A 87 -6.88 23.27 24.52
N GLY A 88 -6.50 24.06 25.54
CA GLY A 88 -6.52 23.61 26.93
C GLY A 88 -7.79 23.89 27.72
N LYS A 89 -8.67 24.77 27.25
CA LYS A 89 -9.83 25.27 28.01
C LYS A 89 -11.18 24.88 27.44
N ALA A 90 -11.24 24.44 26.19
CA ALA A 90 -12.50 24.07 25.56
C ALA A 90 -12.58 22.55 25.55
N GLY A 91 -13.76 22.00 25.79
CA GLY A 91 -14.12 20.71 25.25
C GLY A 91 -13.92 20.71 23.74
N MET A 92 -14.70 19.98 23.00
CA MET A 92 -14.62 20.01 21.55
C MET A 92 -15.41 21.22 20.99
N GLU A 93 -14.76 22.11 20.24
CA GLU A 93 -15.42 23.24 19.59
C GLU A 93 -15.63 22.95 18.10
N LEU A 94 -16.87 23.18 17.63
CA LEU A 94 -17.23 23.02 16.22
C LEU A 94 -17.03 24.30 15.44
N PHE A 95 -16.31 24.22 14.32
CA PHE A 95 -16.21 25.24 13.28
C PHE A 95 -16.91 24.76 12.02
N ASP A 96 -18.08 25.34 11.73
CA ASP A 96 -18.85 25.04 10.52
C ASP A 96 -18.42 25.99 9.39
N LEU A 97 -17.59 25.47 8.47
CA LEU A 97 -17.01 26.24 7.36
C LEU A 97 -18.05 26.77 6.37
N ARG A 98 -19.29 26.29 6.40
CA ARG A 98 -20.37 26.78 5.54
C ARG A 98 -20.96 28.10 6.05
N LYS A 99 -20.71 28.43 7.31
CA LYS A 99 -21.30 29.60 8.01
C LYS A 99 -20.34 30.78 8.16
N HIS A 100 -19.04 30.55 7.94
CA HIS A 100 -18.00 31.53 8.20
C HIS A 100 -17.01 31.61 7.04
N ASP A 101 -16.39 32.76 6.85
CA ASP A 101 -15.27 32.89 5.90
C ASP A 101 -14.03 32.11 6.37
N GLN A 102 -13.21 31.69 5.43
CA GLN A 102 -12.02 30.88 5.69
C GLN A 102 -11.03 31.60 6.62
N ASP A 103 -10.79 32.89 6.39
CA ASP A 103 -9.87 33.69 7.20
C ASP A 103 -10.41 33.88 8.63
N ASP A 104 -11.71 34.08 8.79
CA ASP A 104 -12.37 34.20 10.09
C ASP A 104 -12.26 32.91 10.89
N VAL A 105 -12.44 31.74 10.24
CA VAL A 105 -12.27 30.43 10.87
C VAL A 105 -10.82 30.21 11.30
N LEU A 106 -9.87 30.52 10.42
CA LEU A 106 -8.45 30.37 10.74
C LEU A 106 -8.05 31.23 11.93
N GLN A 107 -8.52 32.49 11.99
CA GLN A 107 -8.25 33.36 13.13
C GLN A 107 -8.92 32.85 14.41
N ALA A 108 -10.20 32.44 14.33
CA ALA A 108 -10.92 31.90 15.48
C ALA A 108 -10.28 30.64 16.06
N VAL A 109 -9.73 29.75 15.23
CA VAL A 109 -8.96 28.58 15.68
C VAL A 109 -7.73 29.02 16.46
N LEU A 110 -6.98 30.04 16.01
CA LEU A 110 -5.81 30.54 16.74
C LEU A 110 -6.20 31.20 18.07
N ASP A 111 -7.31 31.93 18.10
CA ASP A 111 -7.81 32.63 19.31
C ASP A 111 -8.26 31.66 20.41
N LYS A 112 -8.62 30.42 20.07
CA LYS A 112 -8.94 29.35 21.02
C LYS A 112 -7.71 28.69 21.64
N GLY A 113 -6.53 29.02 21.17
CA GLY A 113 -5.27 28.51 21.69
C GLY A 113 -5.04 28.89 23.16
N THR A 114 -4.23 28.09 23.84
CA THR A 114 -3.82 28.38 25.21
C THR A 114 -2.87 29.56 25.25
N SER A 115 -3.06 30.47 26.19
CA SER A 115 -2.29 31.71 26.35
C SER A 115 -0.78 31.55 26.62
N ARG A 116 -0.27 30.34 26.80
CA ARG A 116 1.16 30.05 27.04
C ARG A 116 2.01 30.00 25.77
N TYR A 117 1.39 29.75 24.61
CA TYR A 117 2.07 29.71 23.34
C TYR A 117 1.21 30.45 22.33
N GLN A 118 1.78 31.45 21.65
CA GLN A 118 1.13 31.98 20.46
C GLN A 118 1.06 30.88 19.43
N LEU A 119 -0.14 30.33 19.21
CA LEU A 119 -0.35 29.35 18.16
C LEU A 119 -0.12 30.03 16.81
N THR A 120 0.66 29.38 15.97
CA THR A 120 0.89 29.83 14.60
C THR A 120 0.70 28.65 13.65
N TYR A 121 0.39 28.93 12.39
CA TYR A 121 0.30 27.92 11.35
C TYR A 121 1.65 27.36 10.90
N SER A 122 2.75 27.67 11.58
CA SER A 122 4.02 26.92 11.50
C SER A 122 3.98 25.63 12.30
N ASP A 123 3.08 25.47 13.26
CA ASP A 123 2.84 24.20 13.95
C ASP A 123 2.26 23.16 13.00
N ARG A 124 2.87 21.97 12.97
CA ARG A 124 2.49 20.88 12.05
C ARG A 124 1.03 20.49 12.18
N ALA A 125 0.49 20.41 13.40
CA ALA A 125 -0.91 20.04 13.62
C ALA A 125 -1.87 21.10 13.05
N LEU A 126 -1.52 22.38 13.19
CA LEU A 126 -2.33 23.48 12.64
C LEU A 126 -2.18 23.62 11.12
N GLN A 127 -1.12 23.10 10.52
CA GLN A 127 -1.03 23.03 9.06
C GLN A 127 -2.12 22.13 8.46
N PHE A 128 -2.47 21.01 9.10
CA PHE A 128 -3.61 20.19 8.67
C PHE A 128 -4.92 20.96 8.71
N VAL A 129 -5.14 21.74 9.78
CA VAL A 129 -6.30 22.62 9.90
C VAL A 129 -6.35 23.65 8.78
N ARG A 130 -5.23 24.33 8.54
CA ARG A 130 -5.12 25.34 7.47
C ARG A 130 -5.39 24.73 6.10
N THR A 131 -4.77 23.58 5.80
CA THR A 131 -4.98 22.89 4.53
C THR A 131 -6.44 22.51 4.35
N PHE A 132 -7.10 21.95 5.36
CA PHE A 132 -8.51 21.57 5.30
C PHE A 132 -9.43 22.76 5.06
N VAL A 133 -9.17 23.91 5.70
CA VAL A 133 -9.97 25.13 5.51
C VAL A 133 -9.78 25.71 4.10
N LEU A 134 -8.54 25.77 3.60
CA LEU A 134 -8.24 26.42 2.32
C LEU A 134 -8.59 25.57 1.08
N THR A 135 -8.58 24.24 1.20
CA THR A 135 -8.80 23.34 0.04
C THR A 135 -10.26 22.92 -0.16
N ASP A 136 -11.20 23.42 0.68
CA ASP A 136 -12.60 22.95 0.68
C ASP A 136 -12.75 21.41 0.77
N GLY A 137 -11.71 20.71 1.15
CA GLY A 137 -11.68 19.25 1.24
C GLY A 137 -11.82 18.50 -0.10
N LYS A 138 -11.74 19.19 -1.24
CA LYS A 138 -11.99 18.60 -2.57
C LYS A 138 -10.77 17.97 -3.22
N ASP A 139 -9.57 18.40 -2.87
CA ASP A 139 -8.36 17.90 -3.50
C ASP A 139 -7.75 16.72 -2.72
N SER A 140 -7.61 15.59 -3.39
CA SER A 140 -6.88 14.38 -2.96
C SER A 140 -7.51 13.51 -1.86
N VAL A 141 -8.82 13.51 -1.68
CA VAL A 141 -9.51 12.54 -0.81
C VAL A 141 -10.07 11.42 -1.67
N TYR A 142 -9.36 10.29 -1.75
CA TYR A 142 -9.91 9.08 -2.35
C TYR A 142 -10.87 8.43 -1.35
N GLU A 143 -12.14 8.42 -1.70
CA GLU A 143 -13.19 7.80 -0.90
C GLU A 143 -13.51 6.44 -1.45
N ILE A 144 -13.46 5.44 -0.59
CA ILE A 144 -13.86 4.09 -0.95
C ILE A 144 -15.33 3.87 -0.60
N PRO A 145 -16.07 3.10 -1.42
CA PRO A 145 -17.41 2.66 -1.06
C PRO A 145 -17.35 1.75 0.18
N PRO A 146 -18.50 1.45 0.84
CA PRO A 146 -18.56 0.47 1.92
C PRO A 146 -17.95 -0.87 1.51
N ALA A 147 -17.31 -1.57 2.45
CA ALA A 147 -16.59 -2.82 2.23
C ALA A 147 -17.44 -3.93 1.56
N ASP A 148 -18.75 -3.94 1.84
CA ASP A 148 -19.70 -4.88 1.29
C ASP A 148 -20.19 -4.55 -0.13
N SER A 149 -19.72 -3.46 -0.73
CA SER A 149 -20.04 -3.08 -2.13
C SER A 149 -19.46 -4.06 -3.16
N TRP A 150 -18.47 -4.84 -2.74
CA TRP A 150 -17.82 -5.84 -3.57
C TRP A 150 -17.81 -7.19 -2.87
N HIS A 151 -17.90 -8.26 -3.66
CA HIS A 151 -17.61 -9.62 -3.22
C HIS A 151 -16.61 -10.26 -4.18
N PHE A 152 -15.82 -11.17 -3.67
CA PHE A 152 -14.74 -11.81 -4.41
C PHE A 152 -15.16 -13.25 -4.68
N VAL A 153 -15.41 -13.57 -5.95
CA VAL A 153 -15.93 -14.89 -6.36
C VAL A 153 -14.79 -15.69 -6.99
N PRO A 154 -14.38 -16.81 -6.39
CA PRO A 154 -13.40 -17.69 -6.99
C PRO A 154 -13.90 -18.24 -8.32
N ASN A 155 -13.12 -18.05 -9.39
CA ASN A 155 -13.36 -18.66 -10.67
C ASN A 155 -12.47 -19.89 -10.80
N VAL A 156 -13.09 -21.06 -10.86
CA VAL A 156 -12.35 -22.33 -11.02
C VAL A 156 -11.81 -22.40 -12.44
N ILE A 157 -10.50 -22.29 -12.59
CA ILE A 157 -9.83 -22.50 -13.88
C ILE A 157 -9.92 -24.00 -14.21
N SER A 158 -10.77 -24.34 -15.19
CA SER A 158 -11.09 -25.74 -15.52
C SER A 158 -9.95 -26.51 -16.19
N ASP A 159 -8.97 -25.84 -16.79
CA ASP A 159 -7.80 -26.46 -17.39
C ASP A 159 -6.66 -26.63 -16.35
N ARG A 160 -6.80 -27.69 -15.58
CA ARG A 160 -5.79 -28.10 -14.61
C ARG A 160 -4.72 -28.97 -15.29
N THR A 161 -3.83 -28.38 -16.04
CA THR A 161 -2.58 -29.05 -16.39
C THR A 161 -1.73 -29.16 -15.14
N ALA A 162 -1.87 -30.28 -14.44
CA ALA A 162 -0.97 -30.61 -13.34
C ALA A 162 0.41 -30.89 -13.95
N CYS A 163 1.40 -30.11 -13.57
CA CYS A 163 2.80 -30.39 -13.89
C CYS A 163 3.24 -31.67 -13.16
N SER A 164 3.89 -32.57 -13.88
CA SER A 164 4.48 -33.78 -13.29
C SER A 164 5.57 -33.43 -12.27
N ASP A 165 5.60 -34.15 -11.17
CA ASP A 165 6.59 -34.46 -10.14
C ASP A 165 7.88 -33.61 -9.91
N ILE A 166 8.11 -32.49 -10.62
CA ILE A 166 9.42 -31.86 -10.66
C ILE A 166 9.61 -30.70 -9.67
N ALA A 167 8.58 -30.15 -9.06
CA ALA A 167 8.80 -29.02 -8.14
C ALA A 167 7.68 -28.83 -7.10
N GLU A 168 7.61 -29.69 -6.11
CA GLU A 168 6.79 -29.40 -4.91
C GLU A 168 7.26 -28.16 -4.14
N GLU A 169 8.41 -27.58 -4.52
CA GLU A 169 9.05 -26.46 -3.83
C GLU A 169 8.70 -25.10 -4.42
N ILE A 170 8.09 -25.02 -5.64
CA ILE A 170 7.78 -23.77 -6.29
C ILE A 170 6.26 -23.57 -6.33
N GLY A 171 5.81 -22.51 -5.67
CA GLY A 171 4.44 -22.01 -5.75
C GLY A 171 4.32 -20.93 -6.82
N PHE A 172 3.17 -20.86 -7.48
CA PHE A 172 2.86 -19.81 -8.44
C PHE A 172 1.75 -18.93 -7.90
N GLN A 173 1.93 -17.62 -8.00
CA GLN A 173 0.92 -16.65 -7.61
C GLN A 173 0.71 -15.63 -8.75
N PRO A 174 -0.52 -15.42 -9.23
CA PRO A 174 -0.79 -14.47 -10.29
C PRO A 174 -0.73 -13.03 -9.81
N LEU A 175 -0.13 -12.17 -10.63
CA LEU A 175 -0.33 -10.74 -10.63
C LEU A 175 -1.47 -10.44 -11.59
N ILE A 176 -2.51 -9.77 -11.16
CA ILE A 176 -3.74 -9.59 -11.92
C ILE A 176 -4.11 -8.11 -12.10
N ASP A 177 -4.88 -7.84 -13.15
CA ASP A 177 -5.75 -6.67 -13.25
C ASP A 177 -7.18 -7.12 -12.89
N PRO A 178 -7.69 -6.76 -11.70
CA PRO A 178 -8.99 -7.24 -11.24
C PRO A 178 -10.17 -6.74 -12.06
N LEU A 179 -10.06 -5.54 -12.68
CA LEU A 179 -11.16 -4.94 -13.42
C LEU A 179 -11.28 -5.50 -14.83
N SER A 180 -10.16 -5.68 -15.52
CA SER A 180 -10.14 -6.35 -16.85
C SER A 180 -10.26 -7.88 -16.73
N ARG A 181 -10.08 -8.44 -15.54
CA ARG A 181 -10.02 -9.88 -15.25
C ARG A 181 -8.90 -10.59 -16.04
N GLU A 182 -7.76 -9.95 -16.11
CA GLU A 182 -6.59 -10.47 -16.79
C GLU A 182 -5.48 -10.88 -15.83
N ILE A 183 -4.77 -11.97 -16.17
CA ILE A 183 -3.52 -12.35 -15.52
C ILE A 183 -2.38 -11.62 -16.22
N VAL A 184 -1.73 -10.68 -15.54
CA VAL A 184 -0.64 -9.86 -16.07
C VAL A 184 0.67 -10.64 -16.12
N SER A 185 0.97 -11.39 -15.05
CA SER A 185 2.13 -12.27 -14.96
C SER A 185 1.90 -13.35 -13.90
N LEU A 186 2.68 -14.41 -13.97
CA LEU A 186 2.70 -15.48 -12.99
C LEU A 186 4.02 -15.43 -12.24
N GLU A 187 4.00 -15.18 -10.94
CA GLU A 187 5.21 -15.14 -10.12
C GLU A 187 5.53 -16.50 -9.55
N ALA A 188 6.76 -16.96 -9.80
CA ALA A 188 7.30 -18.16 -9.17
C ALA A 188 7.88 -17.82 -7.79
N ARG A 189 7.25 -18.34 -6.75
CA ARG A 189 7.66 -18.18 -5.35
C ARG A 189 8.22 -19.49 -4.80
N GLN A 190 9.44 -19.46 -4.29
CA GLN A 190 9.98 -20.60 -3.57
C GLN A 190 9.22 -20.77 -2.25
N ARG A 191 8.67 -21.95 -2.00
CA ARG A 191 8.15 -22.28 -0.66
C ARG A 191 9.34 -22.34 0.29
N SER A 192 9.31 -21.50 1.32
CA SER A 192 10.15 -21.72 2.48
C SER A 192 9.76 -23.08 3.07
N SER A 193 10.53 -24.13 2.78
CA SER A 193 10.50 -25.32 3.61
C SER A 193 10.88 -24.86 5.02
N ASP A 194 10.15 -25.32 6.04
CA ASP A 194 10.52 -25.13 7.46
C ASP A 194 11.89 -25.78 7.82
N GLN A 195 12.50 -26.44 6.89
CA GLN A 195 13.92 -26.70 6.84
C GLN A 195 14.63 -25.50 6.19
N ALA A 196 14.68 -24.37 6.91
CA ALA A 196 15.80 -23.47 6.75
C ALA A 196 17.05 -24.35 6.94
N VAL A 197 17.58 -24.85 5.84
CA VAL A 197 18.94 -25.41 5.80
C VAL A 197 19.76 -24.36 6.51
N SER A 198 20.30 -24.75 7.66
CA SER A 198 20.99 -23.90 8.60
C SER A 198 21.91 -22.98 7.81
N ALA A 199 21.49 -21.75 7.59
CA ALA A 199 22.21 -20.73 6.82
C ALA A 199 23.60 -20.41 7.43
N HIS A 200 23.91 -21.05 8.56
CA HIS A 200 25.14 -20.87 9.32
C HIS A 200 26.40 -21.53 8.71
N ASN A 201 26.28 -22.30 7.62
CA ASN A 201 27.44 -22.96 7.01
C ASN A 201 27.56 -22.75 5.49
N LEU A 202 26.72 -21.98 4.84
CA LEU A 202 26.85 -21.68 3.41
C LEU A 202 27.81 -20.49 3.23
N THR A 203 28.73 -20.61 2.26
CA THR A 203 29.53 -19.45 1.83
C THR A 203 28.64 -18.49 1.03
N ASP A 204 29.01 -17.21 0.98
CA ASP A 204 28.30 -16.22 0.15
C ASP A 204 28.10 -16.70 -1.29
N ARG A 205 29.11 -17.42 -1.83
CA ARG A 205 29.05 -17.94 -3.19
C ARG A 205 27.99 -19.03 -3.35
N ASP A 206 27.85 -19.93 -2.36
CA ASP A 206 26.86 -21.00 -2.41
C ASP A 206 25.44 -20.44 -2.46
N ILE A 207 25.19 -19.30 -1.78
CA ILE A 207 23.90 -18.63 -1.76
C ILE A 207 23.51 -18.11 -3.16
N TYR A 208 24.42 -17.43 -3.85
CA TYR A 208 24.14 -16.88 -5.19
C TYR A 208 24.03 -17.96 -6.26
N GLN A 209 24.80 -19.05 -6.14
CA GLN A 209 24.62 -20.22 -7.01
C GLN A 209 23.29 -20.92 -6.77
N ALA A 210 22.88 -21.08 -5.51
CA ALA A 210 21.57 -21.64 -5.17
C ALA A 210 20.43 -20.76 -5.71
N ASP A 211 20.60 -19.43 -5.67
CA ASP A 211 19.64 -18.49 -6.25
C ASP A 211 19.48 -18.72 -7.77
N LEU A 212 20.57 -18.88 -8.53
CA LEU A 212 20.51 -19.20 -9.96
C LEU A 212 19.85 -20.57 -10.22
N MET A 213 20.17 -21.59 -9.42
CA MET A 213 19.56 -22.91 -9.56
C MET A 213 18.05 -22.88 -9.30
N ALA A 214 17.59 -22.04 -8.36
CA ALA A 214 16.17 -21.81 -8.12
C ALA A 214 15.48 -21.19 -9.35
N LYS A 215 16.17 -20.32 -10.12
CA LYS A 215 15.60 -19.75 -11.37
C LYS A 215 15.50 -20.81 -12.47
N LYS A 216 16.48 -21.68 -12.57
CA LYS A 216 16.39 -22.83 -13.49
C LYS A 216 15.15 -23.68 -13.20
N ALA A 217 14.90 -24.03 -11.93
CA ALA A 217 13.71 -24.78 -11.54
C ALA A 217 12.43 -24.00 -11.82
N ALA A 218 12.41 -22.67 -11.58
CA ALA A 218 11.27 -21.82 -11.86
C ALA A 218 10.95 -21.75 -13.37
N PHE A 219 11.94 -21.65 -14.24
CA PHE A 219 11.73 -21.66 -15.69
C PHE A 219 11.18 -23.01 -16.17
N CYS A 220 11.73 -24.12 -15.66
CA CYS A 220 11.24 -25.44 -15.99
C CYS A 220 9.77 -25.65 -15.59
N ALA A 221 9.42 -25.30 -14.36
CA ALA A 221 8.05 -25.44 -13.86
C ALA A 221 7.08 -24.42 -14.51
N GLY A 222 7.53 -23.18 -14.72
CA GLY A 222 6.70 -22.09 -15.28
C GLY A 222 6.43 -22.23 -16.77
N ALA A 223 7.33 -22.84 -17.55
CA ALA A 223 7.19 -22.96 -18.99
C ALA A 223 5.87 -23.63 -19.42
N GLN A 224 5.41 -24.62 -18.63
CA GLN A 224 4.16 -25.33 -18.92
C GLN A 224 2.90 -24.49 -18.59
N LEU A 225 3.02 -23.50 -17.71
CA LEU A 225 1.91 -22.67 -17.26
C LEU A 225 1.76 -21.38 -18.08
N LEU A 226 2.81 -20.98 -18.81
CA LEU A 226 2.84 -19.71 -19.55
C LEU A 226 1.89 -19.64 -20.75
N ALA A 227 1.35 -20.75 -21.22
CA ALA A 227 0.33 -20.76 -22.26
C ALA A 227 -0.90 -19.91 -21.90
N CYS A 228 -1.15 -19.68 -20.61
CA CYS A 228 -2.31 -18.93 -20.11
C CYS A 228 -2.02 -17.47 -19.72
N CYS A 229 -0.76 -17.08 -19.47
CA CYS A 229 -0.46 -15.77 -18.86
C CYS A 229 0.69 -14.96 -19.51
N GLY A 230 1.40 -15.51 -20.47
CA GLY A 230 2.38 -14.78 -21.28
C GLY A 230 3.69 -14.39 -20.58
N VAL A 231 3.70 -14.05 -19.29
CA VAL A 231 4.88 -13.57 -18.55
C VAL A 231 5.09 -14.34 -17.26
N LEU A 232 6.33 -14.80 -17.04
CA LEU A 232 6.80 -15.42 -15.79
C LEU A 232 7.70 -14.44 -15.05
N SER A 233 7.34 -14.13 -13.81
CA SER A 233 8.14 -13.29 -12.93
C SER A 233 8.95 -14.17 -11.97
N VAL A 234 10.24 -13.87 -11.81
CA VAL A 234 11.15 -14.56 -10.90
C VAL A 234 11.93 -13.56 -10.07
N SER A 235 11.97 -13.77 -8.75
CA SER A 235 12.81 -12.95 -7.87
C SER A 235 14.27 -13.38 -8.02
N LEU A 236 15.20 -12.43 -8.09
CA LEU A 236 16.64 -12.65 -8.14
C LEU A 236 17.33 -11.73 -7.13
N MET A 237 18.30 -12.27 -6.38
CA MET A 237 19.11 -11.45 -5.50
C MET A 237 19.97 -10.48 -6.34
N PRO A 238 19.96 -9.18 -6.08
CA PRO A 238 20.77 -8.22 -6.85
C PRO A 238 22.23 -8.59 -6.96
N MET A 239 22.83 -9.06 -5.87
CA MET A 239 24.24 -9.41 -5.84
C MET A 239 24.57 -10.72 -6.59
N THR A 240 23.59 -11.55 -6.95
CA THR A 240 23.79 -12.72 -7.82
C THR A 240 24.38 -12.28 -9.17
N LEU A 241 23.88 -11.17 -9.75
CA LEU A 241 24.41 -10.65 -11.03
C LEU A 241 25.85 -10.14 -10.94
N VAL A 242 26.31 -9.81 -9.73
CA VAL A 242 27.63 -9.21 -9.47
C VAL A 242 28.64 -10.26 -8.99
N LYS A 243 28.17 -11.23 -8.21
CA LYS A 243 29.04 -12.23 -7.57
C LYS A 243 29.25 -13.48 -8.41
N GLU A 244 28.29 -13.85 -9.24
CA GLU A 244 28.36 -15.01 -10.13
C GLU A 244 28.72 -14.57 -11.56
N PRO A 245 29.97 -14.82 -12.00
CA PRO A 245 30.38 -14.54 -13.38
C PRO A 245 29.53 -15.32 -14.37
N GLY A 246 28.97 -14.63 -15.37
CA GLY A 246 28.11 -15.26 -16.39
C GLY A 246 26.67 -15.53 -15.94
N ALA A 247 26.20 -14.91 -14.85
CA ALA A 247 24.82 -15.06 -14.38
C ALA A 247 23.79 -14.71 -15.46
N VAL A 248 24.02 -13.64 -16.24
CA VAL A 248 23.14 -13.24 -17.34
C VAL A 248 23.10 -14.31 -18.43
N ASP A 249 24.26 -14.82 -18.86
CA ASP A 249 24.35 -15.88 -19.88
C ASP A 249 23.71 -17.18 -19.40
N PHE A 250 23.86 -17.50 -18.11
CA PHE A 250 23.19 -18.64 -17.49
C PHE A 250 21.66 -18.51 -17.58
N LEU A 251 21.11 -17.36 -17.18
CA LEU A 251 19.67 -17.12 -17.24
C LEU A 251 19.14 -17.24 -18.67
N LEU A 252 19.81 -16.63 -19.64
CA LEU A 252 19.42 -16.71 -21.06
C LEU A 252 19.48 -18.14 -21.61
N THR A 253 20.50 -18.91 -21.19
CA THR A 253 20.64 -20.31 -21.58
C THR A 253 19.50 -21.16 -21.02
N GLU A 254 19.16 -20.98 -19.74
CA GLU A 254 18.07 -21.73 -19.12
C GLU A 254 16.69 -21.33 -19.64
N ILE A 255 16.47 -20.05 -19.96
CA ILE A 255 15.25 -19.57 -20.63
C ILE A 255 15.08 -20.32 -21.96
N ALA A 256 16.11 -20.32 -22.81
CA ALA A 256 16.06 -20.97 -24.12
C ALA A 256 15.94 -22.52 -23.98
N ALA A 257 16.63 -23.13 -23.01
CA ALA A 257 16.56 -24.58 -22.78
C ALA A 257 15.15 -25.07 -22.39
N ASN A 258 14.33 -24.20 -21.79
CA ASN A 258 12.93 -24.50 -21.45
C ASN A 258 11.93 -24.05 -22.52
N GLY A 259 12.40 -23.65 -23.71
CA GLY A 259 11.54 -23.21 -24.81
C GLY A 259 10.86 -21.85 -24.60
N LEU A 260 11.37 -21.06 -23.64
CA LEU A 260 10.92 -19.72 -23.35
C LEU A 260 11.70 -18.69 -24.17
N VAL A 261 11.16 -17.50 -24.31
CA VAL A 261 11.87 -16.34 -24.88
C VAL A 261 12.06 -15.26 -23.81
N PRO A 262 13.11 -14.42 -23.91
CA PRO A 262 13.43 -13.42 -22.91
C PRO A 262 12.27 -12.45 -22.59
N GLU A 263 11.46 -12.11 -23.59
CA GLU A 263 10.30 -11.20 -23.47
C GLU A 263 9.17 -11.79 -22.61
N GLN A 264 9.20 -13.09 -22.34
CA GLN A 264 8.26 -13.76 -21.45
C GLN A 264 8.75 -13.74 -19.98
N ILE A 265 9.92 -13.18 -19.71
CA ILE A 265 10.52 -13.20 -18.38
C ILE A 265 10.59 -11.79 -17.78
N GLU A 266 10.15 -11.66 -16.52
CA GLU A 266 10.37 -10.49 -15.69
C GLU A 266 11.27 -10.90 -14.50
N VAL A 267 12.44 -10.28 -14.38
CA VAL A 267 13.34 -10.47 -13.23
C VAL A 267 13.04 -9.40 -12.19
N GLN A 268 12.72 -9.81 -10.97
CA GLN A 268 12.39 -8.93 -9.86
C GLN A 268 13.55 -8.89 -8.88
N PHE A 269 14.05 -7.69 -8.59
CA PHE A 269 15.11 -7.46 -7.60
C PHE A 269 14.51 -6.96 -6.30
N THR A 270 14.79 -7.68 -5.20
CA THR A 270 14.33 -7.24 -3.86
C THR A 270 15.13 -6.03 -3.38
N GLU A 271 14.45 -5.05 -2.79
CA GLU A 271 15.08 -3.88 -2.18
C GLU A 271 15.85 -4.21 -0.88
N SER A 272 15.62 -5.37 -0.29
CA SER A 272 16.19 -5.75 1.01
C SER A 272 17.69 -6.02 0.98
N GLU A 273 18.27 -6.36 -0.19
CA GLU A 273 19.69 -6.62 -0.33
C GLU A 273 20.47 -5.35 -0.69
N ILE A 274 21.58 -5.11 0.03
CA ILE A 274 22.46 -3.97 -0.23
C ILE A 274 23.32 -4.23 -1.46
N ILE A 275 23.21 -3.37 -2.47
CA ILE A 275 24.01 -3.46 -3.69
C ILE A 275 25.35 -2.77 -3.47
N SER A 276 26.40 -3.55 -3.19
CA SER A 276 27.74 -3.02 -2.86
C SER A 276 28.55 -2.55 -4.07
N ARG A 277 28.27 -3.08 -5.28
CA ARG A 277 28.96 -2.76 -6.55
C ARG A 277 27.95 -2.31 -7.60
N PHE A 278 27.43 -1.12 -7.42
CA PHE A 278 26.29 -0.64 -8.18
C PHE A 278 26.54 -0.57 -9.69
N ASP A 279 27.73 -0.13 -10.13
CA ASP A 279 28.02 0.02 -11.57
C ASP A 279 28.05 -1.33 -12.30
N GLU A 280 28.56 -2.38 -11.64
CA GLU A 280 28.53 -3.75 -12.16
C GLU A 280 27.11 -4.28 -12.23
N PHE A 281 26.33 -4.08 -11.17
CA PHE A 281 24.91 -4.42 -11.16
C PHE A 281 24.15 -3.72 -12.29
N ALA A 282 24.30 -2.40 -12.43
CA ALA A 282 23.65 -1.62 -13.48
C ALA A 282 24.07 -2.08 -14.90
N GLY A 283 25.33 -2.50 -15.06
CA GLY A 283 25.82 -3.11 -16.31
C GLY A 283 25.12 -4.44 -16.61
N ALA A 284 24.98 -5.31 -15.63
CA ALA A 284 24.29 -6.60 -15.80
C ALA A 284 22.79 -6.41 -16.08
N VAL A 285 22.11 -5.47 -15.39
CA VAL A 285 20.71 -5.11 -15.65
C VAL A 285 20.53 -4.62 -17.10
N LYS A 286 21.45 -3.80 -17.62
CA LYS A 286 21.43 -3.39 -19.04
C LYS A 286 21.56 -4.60 -19.97
N GLY A 287 22.36 -5.60 -19.60
CA GLY A 287 22.47 -6.84 -20.36
C GLY A 287 21.15 -7.61 -20.41
N LEU A 288 20.46 -7.77 -19.28
CA LEU A 288 19.13 -8.39 -19.22
C LEU A 288 18.11 -7.66 -20.10
N LYS A 289 18.03 -6.34 -19.99
CA LYS A 289 17.11 -5.52 -20.79
C LYS A 289 17.45 -5.55 -22.28
N ALA A 290 18.71 -5.57 -22.63
CA ALA A 290 19.17 -5.68 -24.02
C ALA A 290 18.78 -7.04 -24.64
N ALA A 291 18.67 -8.09 -23.84
CA ALA A 291 18.22 -9.41 -24.27
C ALA A 291 16.68 -9.53 -24.37
N GLY A 292 15.91 -8.52 -23.89
CA GLY A 292 14.45 -8.51 -23.92
C GLY A 292 13.78 -8.86 -22.59
N ILE A 293 14.56 -9.14 -21.53
CA ILE A 293 14.03 -9.45 -20.19
C ILE A 293 13.54 -8.15 -19.53
N SER A 294 12.29 -8.17 -19.03
CA SER A 294 11.75 -7.08 -18.21
C SER A 294 12.35 -7.11 -16.82
N VAL A 295 12.51 -5.94 -16.21
CA VAL A 295 13.11 -5.79 -14.88
C VAL A 295 12.17 -5.06 -13.94
N ALA A 296 11.97 -5.61 -12.73
CA ALA A 296 11.17 -5.00 -11.69
C ALA A 296 11.95 -4.83 -10.38
N ILE A 297 11.52 -3.87 -9.56
CA ILE A 297 11.93 -3.76 -8.15
C ILE A 297 10.79 -4.30 -7.31
N ASP A 298 11.09 -5.32 -6.50
CA ASP A 298 10.15 -5.95 -5.58
C ASP A 298 10.32 -5.43 -4.14
N HIS A 299 9.25 -5.47 -3.36
CA HIS A 299 9.18 -4.98 -1.98
C HIS A 299 9.58 -3.50 -1.83
N PHE A 300 9.24 -2.69 -2.83
CA PHE A 300 9.58 -1.26 -2.82
C PHE A 300 9.00 -0.55 -1.60
N GLY A 301 9.86 0.16 -0.87
CA GLY A 301 9.52 0.86 0.36
C GLY A 301 9.77 0.07 1.64
N SER A 302 10.24 -1.18 1.56
CA SER A 302 10.65 -1.98 2.73
C SER A 302 12.15 -1.86 3.05
N GLY A 303 12.96 -1.38 2.09
CA GLY A 303 14.41 -1.28 2.18
C GLY A 303 14.93 0.16 2.24
N PHE A 304 16.25 0.31 2.06
CA PHE A 304 16.94 1.60 2.22
C PHE A 304 17.29 2.29 0.90
N ALA A 305 17.19 1.62 -0.23
CA ALA A 305 17.80 2.07 -1.49
C ALA A 305 16.79 2.49 -2.57
N GLY A 306 15.49 2.30 -2.39
CA GLY A 306 14.47 2.38 -3.44
C GLY A 306 14.53 3.62 -4.32
N LEU A 307 14.44 4.82 -3.74
CA LEU A 307 14.50 6.07 -4.52
C LEU A 307 15.87 6.28 -5.18
N GLN A 308 16.97 5.84 -4.54
CA GLN A 308 18.29 5.94 -5.12
C GLN A 308 18.46 4.97 -6.31
N LEU A 309 17.86 3.79 -6.25
CA LEU A 309 17.82 2.86 -7.36
C LEU A 309 17.11 3.46 -8.56
N LEU A 310 15.94 4.09 -8.35
CA LEU A 310 15.18 4.74 -9.42
C LEU A 310 15.95 5.87 -10.10
N ALA A 311 16.76 6.62 -9.36
CA ALA A 311 17.59 7.68 -9.92
C ALA A 311 18.74 7.14 -10.80
N ARG A 312 19.16 5.90 -10.60
CA ARG A 312 20.31 5.30 -11.28
C ARG A 312 19.95 4.32 -12.39
N PHE A 313 18.87 3.57 -12.22
CA PHE A 313 18.32 2.76 -13.29
C PHE A 313 16.79 2.78 -13.24
N GLN A 314 16.15 2.70 -14.39
CA GLN A 314 14.70 2.73 -14.52
C GLN A 314 14.22 1.29 -14.75
N PRO A 315 13.54 0.67 -13.76
CA PRO A 315 12.88 -0.62 -13.95
C PRO A 315 11.65 -0.47 -14.85
N ASP A 316 11.17 -1.56 -15.40
CA ASP A 316 9.92 -1.58 -16.17
C ASP A 316 8.69 -1.62 -15.25
N ARG A 317 8.87 -2.08 -14.00
CA ARG A 317 7.84 -2.16 -12.97
C ARG A 317 8.39 -1.93 -11.58
N ILE A 318 7.56 -1.39 -10.71
CA ILE A 318 7.77 -1.35 -9.26
C ILE A 318 6.61 -2.08 -8.59
N LYS A 319 6.94 -2.94 -7.64
CA LYS A 319 5.99 -3.68 -6.82
C LYS A 319 6.06 -3.17 -5.38
N ILE A 320 5.00 -2.50 -4.96
CA ILE A 320 4.92 -1.86 -3.65
C ILE A 320 4.75 -2.95 -2.58
N SER A 321 5.52 -2.82 -1.49
CA SER A 321 5.52 -3.75 -0.36
C SER A 321 4.19 -3.72 0.41
N GLN A 322 3.79 -4.89 0.94
CA GLN A 322 2.67 -5.04 1.87
C GLN A 322 2.76 -4.10 3.07
N ASP A 323 3.97 -3.84 3.59
CA ASP A 323 4.18 -2.96 4.75
C ASP A 323 3.67 -1.52 4.51
N LEU A 324 3.75 -1.03 3.28
CA LEU A 324 3.24 0.29 2.93
C LEU A 324 1.73 0.32 2.68
N ILE A 325 1.14 -0.79 2.24
CA ILE A 325 -0.28 -0.83 1.85
C ILE A 325 -1.21 -1.29 2.96
N MET A 326 -0.69 -2.00 3.97
CA MET A 326 -1.49 -2.50 5.10
C MET A 326 -2.24 -1.34 5.78
N ASP A 327 -3.57 -1.46 5.87
CA ASP A 327 -4.46 -0.41 6.39
C ASP A 327 -4.31 0.97 5.71
N VAL A 328 -3.88 1.02 4.44
CA VAL A 328 -3.70 2.28 3.70
C VAL A 328 -4.97 3.13 3.67
N HIS A 329 -6.15 2.50 3.59
CA HIS A 329 -7.44 3.18 3.59
C HIS A 329 -7.74 3.94 4.89
N LYS A 330 -7.00 3.67 5.98
CA LYS A 330 -7.13 4.31 7.30
C LYS A 330 -5.97 5.23 7.66
N SER A 331 -4.87 5.22 6.89
CA SER A 331 -3.62 5.89 7.23
C SER A 331 -3.26 7.00 6.27
N GLY A 332 -3.46 8.26 6.67
CA GLY A 332 -3.06 9.43 5.89
C GLY A 332 -1.58 9.46 5.51
N PRO A 333 -0.63 9.15 6.41
CA PRO A 333 0.78 9.06 6.05
C PRO A 333 1.06 8.04 4.95
N ARG A 334 0.47 6.84 5.01
CA ARG A 334 0.62 5.82 3.96
C ARG A 334 0.01 6.28 2.64
N GLN A 335 -1.17 6.89 2.68
CA GLN A 335 -1.81 7.48 1.51
C GLN A 335 -0.89 8.51 0.84
N ALA A 336 -0.31 9.43 1.61
CA ALA A 336 0.60 10.44 1.08
C ALA A 336 1.86 9.83 0.43
N ILE A 337 2.44 8.80 1.04
CA ILE A 337 3.60 8.08 0.50
C ILE A 337 3.24 7.39 -0.81
N ILE A 338 2.13 6.63 -0.83
CA ILE A 338 1.67 5.92 -2.04
C ILE A 338 1.39 6.92 -3.19
N HIS A 339 0.74 8.05 -2.92
CA HIS A 339 0.54 9.09 -3.94
C HIS A 339 1.85 9.66 -4.48
N ALA A 340 2.84 9.87 -3.62
CA ALA A 340 4.16 10.34 -4.06
C ALA A 340 4.84 9.29 -4.97
N ILE A 341 4.73 8.00 -4.64
CA ILE A 341 5.25 6.89 -5.46
C ILE A 341 4.52 6.84 -6.80
N ILE A 342 3.18 6.89 -6.82
CA ILE A 342 2.37 6.92 -8.05
C ILE A 342 2.81 8.08 -8.95
N LYS A 343 2.93 9.29 -8.38
CA LYS A 343 3.34 10.47 -9.14
C LYS A 343 4.76 10.34 -9.70
N CYS A 344 5.69 9.81 -8.90
CA CYS A 344 7.06 9.57 -9.33
C CYS A 344 7.10 8.57 -10.51
N CYS A 345 6.44 7.43 -10.36
CA CYS A 345 6.41 6.35 -11.35
C CYS A 345 5.72 6.78 -12.65
N SER A 346 4.59 7.49 -12.55
CA SER A 346 3.90 8.07 -13.71
C SER A 346 4.78 9.05 -14.49
N SER A 347 5.61 9.85 -13.79
CA SER A 347 6.53 10.77 -14.46
C SER A 347 7.72 10.08 -15.14
N LEU A 348 8.01 8.84 -14.76
CA LEU A 348 9.09 8.00 -15.32
C LEU A 348 8.57 6.90 -16.25
N GLU A 349 7.25 6.82 -16.49
CA GLU A 349 6.59 5.77 -17.29
C GLU A 349 6.87 4.36 -16.75
N ILE A 350 7.02 4.23 -15.42
CA ILE A 350 7.24 2.97 -14.73
C ILE A 350 5.88 2.41 -14.28
N ARG A 351 5.59 1.16 -14.63
CA ARG A 351 4.36 0.48 -14.21
C ARG A 351 4.39 0.19 -12.71
N LEU A 352 3.25 0.38 -12.05
CA LEU A 352 3.07 0.04 -10.64
C LEU A 352 2.29 -1.24 -10.48
N SER A 353 2.66 -2.01 -9.47
CA SER A 353 1.89 -3.13 -8.93
C SER A 353 1.99 -3.15 -7.42
N VAL A 354 1.10 -3.89 -6.79
CA VAL A 354 1.04 -4.02 -5.33
C VAL A 354 1.05 -5.48 -4.95
N ASP A 355 1.85 -5.84 -3.94
CA ASP A 355 1.87 -7.18 -3.34
C ASP A 355 1.24 -7.18 -1.94
N GLY A 356 0.68 -8.34 -1.57
CA GLY A 356 0.21 -8.60 -0.22
C GLY A 356 -1.14 -7.96 0.11
N VAL A 357 -2.01 -7.71 -0.88
CA VAL A 357 -3.37 -7.23 -0.63
C VAL A 357 -4.19 -8.32 0.06
N VAL A 358 -4.73 -8.01 1.24
CA VAL A 358 -5.50 -8.94 2.08
C VAL A 358 -6.96 -8.54 2.17
N ASN A 359 -7.27 -7.24 2.20
CA ASN A 359 -8.60 -6.71 2.45
C ASN A 359 -9.16 -5.98 1.22
N ALA A 360 -10.48 -6.05 1.06
CA ALA A 360 -11.19 -5.36 -0.02
C ALA A 360 -11.02 -3.83 0.03
N GLU A 361 -10.98 -3.26 1.24
CA GLU A 361 -10.83 -1.82 1.45
C GLU A 361 -9.45 -1.32 1.03
N GLU A 362 -8.40 -2.12 1.25
CA GLU A 362 -7.05 -1.82 0.76
C GLU A 362 -7.05 -1.78 -0.77
N TRP A 363 -7.60 -2.81 -1.41
CA TRP A 363 -7.71 -2.87 -2.87
C TRP A 363 -8.52 -1.69 -3.42
N MET A 364 -9.71 -1.42 -2.89
CA MET A 364 -10.57 -0.34 -3.36
C MET A 364 -9.87 1.02 -3.28
N TRP A 365 -9.12 1.28 -2.19
CA TRP A 365 -8.39 2.53 -2.05
C TRP A 365 -7.25 2.63 -3.06
N LEU A 366 -6.46 1.57 -3.23
CA LEU A 366 -5.33 1.52 -4.16
C LEU A 366 -5.79 1.63 -5.61
N GLU A 367 -6.89 0.97 -5.96
CA GLU A 367 -7.52 1.06 -7.28
C GLU A 367 -8.01 2.49 -7.55
N SER A 368 -8.71 3.12 -6.60
CA SER A 368 -9.17 4.51 -6.73
C SER A 368 -7.99 5.49 -6.83
N ALA A 369 -6.84 5.17 -6.26
CA ALA A 369 -5.61 5.94 -6.40
C ALA A 369 -4.92 5.78 -7.76
N GLY A 370 -5.37 4.86 -8.62
CA GLY A 370 -4.89 4.64 -9.98
C GLY A 370 -3.87 3.51 -10.12
N ILE A 371 -3.86 2.56 -9.20
CA ILE A 371 -3.07 1.32 -9.34
C ILE A 371 -3.96 0.28 -10.01
N GLU A 372 -3.43 -0.40 -11.04
CA GLU A 372 -4.18 -1.35 -11.87
C GLU A 372 -3.80 -2.81 -11.59
N HIS A 373 -2.58 -3.08 -11.11
CA HIS A 373 -2.06 -4.44 -10.98
C HIS A 373 -1.89 -4.84 -9.52
N PHE A 374 -2.47 -5.97 -9.15
CA PHE A 374 -2.58 -6.43 -7.77
C PHE A 374 -2.19 -7.89 -7.60
N GLN A 375 -1.58 -8.18 -6.45
CA GLN A 375 -1.28 -9.52 -5.97
C GLN A 375 -1.58 -9.59 -4.48
N GLY A 376 -2.06 -10.76 -4.01
CA GLY A 376 -2.33 -10.95 -2.59
C GLY A 376 -3.38 -12.02 -2.34
N THR A 377 -3.52 -12.42 -1.07
CA THR A 377 -4.42 -13.49 -0.65
C THR A 377 -5.90 -13.12 -0.78
N LEU A 378 -6.22 -11.84 -0.95
CA LEU A 378 -7.57 -11.40 -1.30
C LEU A 378 -8.03 -12.04 -2.62
N PHE A 379 -7.13 -12.18 -3.58
CA PHE A 379 -7.42 -12.70 -4.92
C PHE A 379 -7.04 -14.17 -5.06
N SER A 380 -5.84 -14.54 -4.64
CA SER A 380 -5.36 -15.92 -4.70
C SER A 380 -4.17 -16.13 -3.77
N ALA A 381 -4.06 -17.31 -3.19
CA ALA A 381 -2.86 -17.78 -2.51
C ALA A 381 -1.90 -18.46 -3.51
N PRO A 382 -0.58 -18.50 -3.24
CA PRO A 382 0.35 -19.28 -4.08
C PRO A 382 0.01 -20.77 -4.06
N GLU A 383 0.00 -21.42 -5.23
CA GLU A 383 -0.22 -22.86 -5.34
C GLU A 383 0.89 -23.52 -6.16
N CYS A 384 1.24 -24.77 -5.77
CA CYS A 384 2.29 -25.53 -6.47
C CYS A 384 1.75 -26.14 -7.76
N ASN A 385 2.60 -26.15 -8.80
CA ASN A 385 2.38 -26.84 -10.07
C ASN A 385 1.10 -26.48 -10.84
N ARG A 386 0.43 -25.39 -10.50
CA ARG A 386 -0.76 -24.91 -11.21
C ARG A 386 -0.95 -23.41 -11.06
N ILE A 387 -1.77 -22.85 -11.93
CA ILE A 387 -2.30 -21.49 -11.72
C ILE A 387 -3.42 -21.61 -10.68
N PRO A 388 -3.33 -20.88 -9.55
CA PRO A 388 -4.36 -20.91 -8.52
C PRO A 388 -5.67 -20.31 -9.01
N ASP A 389 -6.77 -20.73 -8.38
CA ASP A 389 -8.08 -20.12 -8.60
C ASP A 389 -8.04 -18.65 -8.16
N ILE A 390 -8.60 -17.76 -8.97
CA ILE A 390 -8.58 -16.32 -8.72
C ILE A 390 -9.97 -15.86 -8.29
N ALA A 391 -10.03 -15.17 -7.16
CA ALA A 391 -11.24 -14.53 -6.66
C ALA A 391 -11.37 -13.14 -7.32
N TRP A 392 -12.23 -13.03 -8.33
CA TRP A 392 -12.48 -11.80 -9.05
C TRP A 392 -13.47 -10.89 -8.30
N PRO A 393 -13.24 -9.55 -8.27
CA PRO A 393 -14.18 -8.63 -7.67
C PRO A 393 -15.46 -8.52 -8.53
N GLU A 394 -16.60 -8.65 -7.87
CA GLU A 394 -17.92 -8.43 -8.45
C GLU A 394 -18.68 -7.40 -7.65
N LYS A 395 -19.24 -6.38 -8.32
CA LYS A 395 -20.09 -5.39 -7.65
C LYS A 395 -21.37 -6.06 -7.15
N ARG A 396 -21.69 -5.84 -5.89
CA ARG A 396 -23.03 -6.11 -5.41
C ARG A 396 -23.97 -5.04 -5.97
N TYR A 397 -24.80 -5.42 -6.91
CA TYR A 397 -25.96 -4.60 -7.26
C TYR A 397 -26.91 -4.69 -6.06
N ASN A 398 -27.03 -3.64 -5.28
CA ASN A 398 -28.17 -3.51 -4.38
C ASN A 398 -29.39 -3.56 -5.30
N ALA A 399 -30.15 -4.64 -5.27
CA ALA A 399 -31.48 -4.65 -5.83
C ALA A 399 -32.24 -3.53 -5.07
N GLU A 400 -32.52 -2.46 -5.79
CA GLU A 400 -33.40 -1.42 -5.27
C GLU A 400 -34.70 -2.08 -4.80
N ILE A 401 -34.95 -1.99 -3.48
CA ILE A 401 -36.25 -2.32 -2.88
C ILE A 401 -37.08 -1.04 -2.86
#